data_53e555f18c208e3bb7168219f06fe5e2
#
_entry.id   53e555f18c208e3bb7168219f06fe5e2
#
_cell.length_a   1.000
_cell.length_b   1.000
_cell.length_c   1.000
_cell.angle_alpha   90.00
_cell.angle_beta   90.00
_cell.angle_gamma   90.00
#
_symmetry.space_group_name_H-M   'P 1'
#
loop_
_entity.id
_entity.type
_entity.pdbx_description
1 polymer ?
#
loop_
_entity_poly.entity_id
_entity_poly.type
_entity_poly.pdbx_seq_one_letter_code
_entity_poly.pdbx_strand_id
1 'polypeptide(L)'
;VNVTPDSFSDGGEFLSSERAIEHGIALAAAGADMLDVGGESTRPGARTVDAKEELDRVLPVIVGLAAHAGVPLSIDTTKLEVARAALEAGATIVNDVSALRFSPGIAELAAETGAGLVLMHMKGEPRTMQLDPRYEDLLSEVGGHLREAAHRAQAAGVDRESIVVDPGIGFGKTARDCWRLLAGLSELAPGYPVLVGHSRKSFLDPGGSRPPSDRLPQTLAAGLLAALNGAAILRVHDVEAHVRLLEAYRGYEGARG
;
A
#
# COMPACT_ATOMS: atom_id res chain seq x y z
N VAL A 1 5.80 3.18 -6.41
CA VAL A 1 6.38 3.11 -7.77
C VAL A 1 5.60 2.06 -8.56
N ASN A 2 4.70 2.50 -9.46
CA ASN A 2 3.89 1.59 -10.27
C ASN A 2 4.62 1.27 -11.58
N VAL A 3 4.92 0.00 -11.83
CA VAL A 3 5.60 -0.48 -13.03
C VAL A 3 4.57 -1.17 -13.94
N THR A 4 3.57 -0.39 -14.39
CA THR A 4 2.51 -0.90 -15.29
C THR A 4 2.61 -0.21 -16.64
N PRO A 5 2.16 -0.85 -17.76
CA PRO A 5 2.22 -0.27 -19.10
C PRO A 5 1.60 1.13 -19.20
N ASP A 6 0.52 1.39 -18.44
CA ASP A 6 -0.17 2.68 -18.42
C ASP A 6 0.64 3.78 -17.70
N SER A 7 1.64 3.42 -16.91
CA SER A 7 2.44 4.37 -16.14
C SER A 7 3.58 4.98 -16.98
N PHE A 8 4.01 4.31 -18.07
CA PHE A 8 5.20 4.69 -18.85
C PHE A 8 5.03 4.40 -20.37
N SER A 9 3.93 4.77 -20.96
CA SER A 9 3.39 4.30 -22.25
C SER A 9 4.21 4.54 -23.52
N ASP A 10 5.35 5.22 -23.48
CA ASP A 10 6.03 5.67 -24.71
C ASP A 10 7.39 5.04 -25.03
N GLY A 11 7.82 3.98 -24.38
CA GLY A 11 9.15 3.45 -24.68
C GLY A 11 9.51 2.11 -24.10
N GLY A 12 9.11 1.00 -24.65
CA GLY A 12 9.59 -0.36 -24.36
C GLY A 12 9.86 -0.72 -22.88
N GLU A 13 9.93 -1.99 -22.54
CA GLU A 13 10.09 -2.45 -21.14
C GLU A 13 11.36 -1.92 -20.43
N PHE A 14 12.46 -1.79 -21.16
CA PHE A 14 13.74 -1.33 -20.60
C PHE A 14 13.70 0.17 -20.21
N LEU A 15 13.17 1.02 -21.08
CA LEU A 15 12.98 2.46 -20.77
C LEU A 15 11.96 2.70 -19.66
N SER A 16 10.99 1.80 -19.51
CA SER A 16 10.01 1.80 -18.42
C SER A 16 10.69 1.54 -17.05
N SER A 17 11.62 0.58 -16.98
CA SER A 17 12.33 0.26 -15.76
C SER A 17 13.29 1.36 -15.32
N GLU A 18 14.05 1.97 -16.24
CA GLU A 18 14.92 3.09 -15.93
C GLU A 18 14.14 4.30 -15.37
N ARG A 19 13.03 4.68 -16.00
CA ARG A 19 12.16 5.75 -15.52
C ARG A 19 11.55 5.45 -14.15
N ALA A 20 11.18 4.18 -13.90
CA ALA A 20 10.66 3.76 -12.61
C ALA A 20 11.73 3.85 -11.51
N ILE A 21 12.98 3.49 -11.80
CA ILE A 21 14.12 3.63 -10.89
C ILE A 21 14.39 5.11 -10.60
N GLU A 22 14.51 5.94 -11.63
CA GLU A 22 14.70 7.39 -11.48
C GLU A 22 13.59 8.02 -10.64
N HIS A 23 12.33 7.64 -10.91
CA HIS A 23 11.18 8.11 -10.13
C HIS A 23 11.28 7.67 -8.67
N GLY A 24 11.62 6.41 -8.40
CA GLY A 24 11.78 5.92 -7.03
C GLY A 24 12.90 6.64 -6.27
N ILE A 25 14.05 6.87 -6.92
CA ILE A 25 15.14 7.65 -6.34
C ILE A 25 14.69 9.10 -6.03
N ALA A 26 13.92 9.72 -6.95
CA ALA A 26 13.38 11.05 -6.71
C ALA A 26 12.39 11.08 -5.53
N LEU A 27 11.56 10.06 -5.36
CA LEU A 27 10.67 9.93 -4.19
C LEU A 27 11.45 9.78 -2.88
N ALA A 28 12.52 8.97 -2.87
CA ALA A 28 13.40 8.83 -1.70
C ALA A 28 14.09 10.18 -1.38
N ALA A 29 14.61 10.87 -2.38
CA ALA A 29 15.19 12.22 -2.21
C ALA A 29 14.17 13.27 -1.75
N ALA A 30 12.88 13.10 -2.08
CA ALA A 30 11.79 13.94 -1.60
C ALA A 30 11.35 13.61 -0.15
N GLY A 31 11.99 12.64 0.50
CA GLY A 31 11.79 12.26 1.90
C GLY A 31 10.84 11.09 2.12
N ALA A 32 10.66 10.18 1.15
CA ALA A 32 9.99 8.92 1.40
C ALA A 32 10.83 8.06 2.36
N ASP A 33 10.20 7.54 3.42
CA ASP A 33 10.85 6.63 4.37
C ASP A 33 10.96 5.20 3.84
N MET A 34 10.12 4.83 2.85
CA MET A 34 10.15 3.54 2.13
C MET A 34 9.54 3.69 0.73
N LEU A 35 9.88 2.79 -0.17
CA LEU A 35 9.29 2.73 -1.52
C LEU A 35 8.52 1.43 -1.69
N ASP A 36 7.30 1.52 -2.24
CA ASP A 36 6.46 0.37 -2.54
C ASP A 36 6.38 0.19 -4.06
N VAL A 37 6.83 -0.97 -4.56
CA VAL A 37 6.95 -1.28 -5.98
C VAL A 37 5.90 -2.31 -6.37
N GLY A 38 5.09 -2.02 -7.39
CA GLY A 38 4.04 -2.94 -7.86
C GLY A 38 4.02 -3.06 -9.39
N GLY A 39 3.94 -4.29 -9.90
CA GLY A 39 3.89 -4.63 -11.32
C GLY A 39 2.49 -4.94 -11.85
N GLU A 40 1.51 -5.10 -10.98
CA GLU A 40 0.11 -5.35 -11.31
C GLU A 40 -0.78 -4.20 -10.83
N SER A 41 -1.71 -3.77 -11.68
CA SER A 41 -2.68 -2.75 -11.29
C SER A 41 -3.83 -3.38 -10.51
N THR A 42 -4.05 -2.92 -9.29
CA THR A 42 -5.19 -3.32 -8.44
C THR A 42 -6.43 -2.44 -8.63
N ARG A 43 -6.45 -1.58 -9.67
CA ARG A 43 -7.62 -0.75 -10.00
C ARG A 43 -8.79 -1.61 -10.46
N PRO A 44 -10.05 -1.18 -10.18
CA PRO A 44 -11.23 -1.89 -10.69
C PRO A 44 -11.15 -2.08 -12.21
N GLY A 45 -11.34 -3.33 -12.67
CA GLY A 45 -11.31 -3.66 -14.10
C GLY A 45 -9.94 -3.86 -14.71
N ALA A 46 -8.85 -3.72 -13.96
CA ALA A 46 -7.52 -4.01 -14.47
C ALA A 46 -7.36 -5.49 -14.88
N ARG A 47 -6.53 -5.71 -15.92
CA ARG A 47 -6.17 -7.06 -16.36
C ARG A 47 -5.27 -7.72 -15.30
N THR A 48 -5.56 -8.95 -14.96
CA THR A 48 -4.65 -9.77 -14.16
C THR A 48 -3.37 -10.06 -14.96
N VAL A 49 -2.25 -10.04 -14.27
CA VAL A 49 -0.92 -10.29 -14.80
C VAL A 49 -0.44 -11.63 -14.24
N ASP A 50 0.18 -12.47 -15.05
CA ASP A 50 0.79 -13.70 -14.52
C ASP A 50 2.10 -13.39 -13.76
N ALA A 51 2.59 -14.36 -13.00
CA ALA A 51 3.79 -14.18 -12.18
C ALA A 51 5.02 -13.82 -13.00
N LYS A 52 5.16 -14.42 -14.20
CA LYS A 52 6.31 -14.15 -15.09
C LYS A 52 6.29 -12.69 -15.59
N GLU A 53 5.15 -12.25 -16.09
CA GLU A 53 4.98 -10.86 -16.58
C GLU A 53 5.20 -9.85 -15.43
N GLU A 54 4.74 -10.15 -14.22
CA GLU A 54 4.97 -9.30 -13.06
C GLU A 54 6.46 -9.25 -12.67
N LEU A 55 7.13 -10.41 -12.64
CA LEU A 55 8.58 -10.50 -12.40
C LEU A 55 9.39 -9.71 -13.42
N ASP A 56 9.09 -9.86 -14.70
CA ASP A 56 9.80 -9.16 -15.78
C ASP A 56 9.71 -7.62 -15.60
N ARG A 57 8.63 -7.12 -14.99
CA ARG A 57 8.43 -5.70 -14.68
C ARG A 57 9.16 -5.25 -13.42
N VAL A 58 8.98 -5.96 -12.30
CA VAL A 58 9.39 -5.46 -10.99
C VAL A 58 10.84 -5.74 -10.63
N LEU A 59 11.42 -6.88 -11.06
CA LEU A 59 12.77 -7.25 -10.65
C LEU A 59 13.85 -6.24 -11.07
N PRO A 60 13.89 -5.75 -12.32
CA PRO A 60 14.87 -4.73 -12.70
C PRO A 60 14.76 -3.46 -11.86
N VAL A 61 13.53 -3.09 -11.47
CA VAL A 61 13.27 -1.89 -10.66
C VAL A 61 13.71 -2.12 -9.20
N ILE A 62 13.39 -3.27 -8.61
CA ILE A 62 13.84 -3.62 -7.25
C ILE A 62 15.36 -3.62 -7.17
N VAL A 63 16.06 -4.29 -8.11
CA VAL A 63 17.53 -4.31 -8.15
C VAL A 63 18.12 -2.90 -8.25
N GLY A 64 17.58 -2.06 -9.15
CA GLY A 64 18.05 -0.69 -9.34
C GLY A 64 17.81 0.19 -8.10
N LEU A 65 16.65 0.08 -7.48
CA LEU A 65 16.32 0.85 -6.27
C LEU A 65 17.10 0.34 -5.04
N ALA A 66 17.31 -0.97 -4.88
CA ALA A 66 18.11 -1.53 -3.79
C ALA A 66 19.55 -1.00 -3.80
N ALA A 67 20.10 -0.75 -5.00
CA ALA A 67 21.45 -0.20 -5.14
C ALA A 67 21.53 1.31 -4.86
N HIS A 68 20.46 2.08 -5.05
CA HIS A 68 20.57 3.54 -5.15
C HIS A 68 19.59 4.35 -4.29
N ALA A 69 18.48 3.77 -3.83
CA ALA A 69 17.44 4.55 -3.14
C ALA A 69 17.76 4.86 -1.67
N GLY A 70 18.53 4.00 -0.99
CA GLY A 70 18.95 4.19 0.41
C GLY A 70 17.82 4.08 1.44
N VAL A 71 16.63 3.60 1.04
CA VAL A 71 15.46 3.38 1.89
C VAL A 71 14.93 1.96 1.70
N PRO A 72 14.21 1.37 2.69
CA PRO A 72 13.58 0.07 2.56
C PRO A 72 12.65 -0.02 1.35
N LEU A 73 12.64 -1.21 0.72
CA LEU A 73 11.78 -1.49 -0.43
C LEU A 73 10.69 -2.49 -0.05
N SER A 74 9.47 -2.19 -0.46
CA SER A 74 8.30 -3.05 -0.39
C SER A 74 7.92 -3.55 -1.79
N ILE A 75 7.51 -4.81 -1.91
CA ILE A 75 6.90 -5.39 -3.11
C ILE A 75 5.39 -5.53 -2.91
N ASP A 76 4.60 -4.82 -3.74
CA ASP A 76 3.13 -4.92 -3.78
C ASP A 76 2.74 -6.09 -4.69
N THR A 77 2.52 -7.25 -4.11
CA THR A 77 2.15 -8.48 -4.82
C THR A 77 1.35 -9.43 -3.96
N THR A 78 0.53 -10.26 -4.61
CA THR A 78 -0.19 -11.37 -3.99
C THR A 78 0.36 -12.74 -4.40
N LYS A 79 1.48 -12.77 -5.16
CA LYS A 79 2.07 -13.99 -5.73
C LYS A 79 3.35 -14.37 -4.99
N LEU A 80 3.40 -15.60 -4.49
CA LEU A 80 4.53 -16.12 -3.71
C LEU A 80 5.86 -16.05 -4.47
N GLU A 81 5.83 -16.41 -5.77
CA GLU A 81 7.03 -16.42 -6.61
C GLU A 81 7.60 -15.01 -6.79
N VAL A 82 6.71 -14.01 -6.95
CA VAL A 82 7.11 -12.61 -7.11
C VAL A 82 7.67 -12.06 -5.79
N ALA A 83 6.98 -12.35 -4.66
CA ALA A 83 7.46 -11.94 -3.34
C ALA A 83 8.86 -12.52 -3.05
N ARG A 84 9.07 -13.81 -3.31
CA ARG A 84 10.37 -14.48 -3.09
C ARG A 84 11.48 -13.82 -3.91
N ALA A 85 11.28 -13.68 -5.21
CA ALA A 85 12.30 -13.10 -6.09
C ALA A 85 12.59 -11.62 -5.75
N ALA A 86 11.57 -10.86 -5.36
CA ALA A 86 11.76 -9.47 -4.94
C ALA A 86 12.56 -9.35 -3.62
N LEU A 87 12.32 -10.24 -2.64
CA LEU A 87 13.10 -10.30 -1.40
C LEU A 87 14.55 -10.70 -1.68
N GLU A 88 14.79 -11.69 -2.54
CA GLU A 88 16.14 -12.07 -2.98
C GLU A 88 16.86 -10.94 -3.72
N ALA A 89 16.11 -10.07 -4.42
CA ALA A 89 16.64 -8.90 -5.14
C ALA A 89 16.85 -7.66 -4.26
N GLY A 90 16.50 -7.70 -2.97
CA GLY A 90 16.76 -6.61 -2.02
C GLY A 90 15.53 -5.89 -1.46
N ALA A 91 14.30 -6.32 -1.78
CA ALA A 91 13.14 -5.90 -1.03
C ALA A 91 13.20 -6.45 0.41
N THR A 92 12.63 -5.74 1.36
CA THR A 92 12.61 -6.12 2.78
C THR A 92 11.19 -6.21 3.35
N ILE A 93 10.19 -5.88 2.55
CA ILE A 93 8.79 -5.86 2.95
C ILE A 93 7.95 -6.48 1.83
N VAL A 94 6.94 -7.28 2.19
CA VAL A 94 5.90 -7.73 1.27
C VAL A 94 4.60 -7.01 1.61
N ASN A 95 4.01 -6.33 0.64
CA ASN A 95 2.70 -5.70 0.75
C ASN A 95 1.65 -6.57 0.03
N ASP A 96 0.93 -7.38 0.81
CA ASP A 96 -0.08 -8.29 0.27
C ASP A 96 -1.49 -7.69 0.43
N VAL A 97 -2.01 -7.15 -0.68
CA VAL A 97 -3.35 -6.56 -0.76
C VAL A 97 -4.48 -7.59 -0.60
N SER A 98 -4.15 -8.89 -0.53
CA SER A 98 -5.12 -9.97 -0.30
C SER A 98 -5.17 -10.46 1.16
N ALA A 99 -4.24 -10.02 2.02
CA ALA A 99 -4.08 -10.50 3.38
C ALA A 99 -4.01 -12.04 3.45
N LEU A 100 -3.08 -12.62 2.70
CA LEU A 100 -2.80 -14.07 2.63
C LEU A 100 -3.92 -14.94 2.04
N ARG A 101 -4.92 -14.32 1.39
CA ARG A 101 -6.04 -15.09 0.80
C ARG A 101 -5.64 -15.79 -0.50
N PHE A 102 -4.78 -15.17 -1.30
CA PHE A 102 -4.41 -15.70 -2.61
C PHE A 102 -3.16 -16.60 -2.56
N SER A 103 -2.23 -16.30 -1.68
CA SER A 103 -0.98 -17.07 -1.50
C SER A 103 -0.62 -17.16 -0.01
N PRO A 104 -1.17 -18.12 0.73
CA PRO A 104 -0.85 -18.29 2.17
C PRO A 104 0.65 -18.43 2.43
N GLY A 105 1.41 -19.08 1.55
CA GLY A 105 2.86 -19.26 1.66
C GLY A 105 3.70 -17.96 1.72
N ILE A 106 3.09 -16.78 1.51
CA ILE A 106 3.74 -15.49 1.74
C ILE A 106 4.07 -15.29 3.22
N ALA A 107 3.24 -15.81 4.14
CA ALA A 107 3.49 -15.70 5.57
C ALA A 107 4.73 -16.51 5.98
N GLU A 108 4.85 -17.76 5.51
CA GLU A 108 6.01 -18.61 5.75
C GLU A 108 7.28 -17.98 5.15
N LEU A 109 7.18 -17.44 3.93
CA LEU A 109 8.30 -16.74 3.30
C LEU A 109 8.75 -15.52 4.11
N ALA A 110 7.81 -14.71 4.61
CA ALA A 110 8.13 -13.54 5.44
C ALA A 110 8.80 -13.98 6.77
N ALA A 111 8.33 -15.06 7.40
CA ALA A 111 8.94 -15.64 8.59
C ALA A 111 10.36 -16.17 8.33
N GLU A 112 10.57 -16.90 7.23
CA GLU A 112 11.89 -17.46 6.84
C GLU A 112 12.91 -16.36 6.56
N THR A 113 12.50 -15.25 5.98
CA THR A 113 13.40 -14.17 5.54
C THR A 113 13.51 -13.02 6.56
N GLY A 114 12.64 -12.98 7.56
CA GLY A 114 12.51 -11.85 8.48
C GLY A 114 11.92 -10.58 7.83
N ALA A 115 11.23 -10.71 6.69
CA ALA A 115 10.63 -9.58 5.98
C ALA A 115 9.44 -9.00 6.74
N GLY A 116 9.25 -7.68 6.63
CA GLY A 116 8.02 -7.02 7.05
C GLY A 116 6.84 -7.47 6.17
N LEU A 117 5.65 -7.51 6.76
CA LEU A 117 4.44 -7.96 6.07
C LEU A 117 3.30 -6.97 6.26
N VAL A 118 2.82 -6.38 5.16
CA VAL A 118 1.63 -5.54 5.15
C VAL A 118 0.45 -6.39 4.70
N LEU A 119 -0.61 -6.39 5.49
CA LEU A 119 -1.84 -7.17 5.27
C LEU A 119 -3.02 -6.24 5.03
N MET A 120 -3.55 -6.20 3.80
CA MET A 120 -4.63 -5.29 3.45
C MET A 120 -5.99 -5.99 3.37
N HIS A 121 -7.02 -5.35 3.94
CA HIS A 121 -8.41 -5.78 3.76
C HIS A 121 -8.97 -5.35 2.41
N MET A 122 -9.46 -6.33 1.64
CA MET A 122 -10.26 -6.12 0.43
C MET A 122 -11.52 -6.99 0.48
N LYS A 123 -12.69 -6.41 0.24
CA LYS A 123 -13.95 -7.17 0.12
C LYS A 123 -14.13 -7.63 -1.33
N GLY A 124 -14.18 -8.94 -1.54
CA GLY A 124 -14.26 -9.51 -2.90
C GLY A 124 -12.91 -9.55 -3.60
N GLU A 125 -12.92 -9.34 -4.89
CA GLU A 125 -11.74 -9.35 -5.79
C GLU A 125 -11.63 -7.99 -6.52
N PRO A 126 -10.45 -7.57 -6.99
CA PRO A 126 -10.25 -6.27 -7.66
C PRO A 126 -11.25 -6.00 -8.79
N ARG A 127 -11.64 -7.04 -9.54
CA ARG A 127 -12.56 -6.90 -10.69
C ARG A 127 -14.00 -6.62 -10.29
N THR A 128 -14.46 -7.11 -9.13
CA THR A 128 -15.87 -7.09 -8.71
C THR A 128 -16.12 -6.33 -7.42
N MET A 129 -15.09 -5.96 -6.69
CA MET A 129 -15.17 -5.38 -5.34
C MET A 129 -16.03 -4.10 -5.24
N GLN A 130 -16.22 -3.37 -6.32
CA GLN A 130 -16.99 -2.11 -6.33
C GLN A 130 -18.46 -2.28 -6.80
N LEU A 131 -18.89 -3.49 -7.18
CA LEU A 131 -20.23 -3.71 -7.71
C LEU A 131 -21.31 -3.53 -6.64
N ASP A 132 -21.09 -4.01 -5.42
CA ASP A 132 -22.04 -3.86 -4.29
C ASP A 132 -21.32 -4.03 -2.94
N PRO A 133 -20.48 -3.08 -2.54
CA PRO A 133 -19.78 -3.15 -1.26
C PRO A 133 -20.76 -2.85 -0.11
N ARG A 134 -21.16 -3.87 0.64
CA ARG A 134 -22.05 -3.74 1.81
C ARG A 134 -21.41 -4.30 3.06
N TYR A 135 -21.57 -3.62 4.18
CA TYR A 135 -21.13 -4.02 5.51
C TYR A 135 -22.30 -3.87 6.48
N GLU A 136 -22.50 -4.83 7.36
CA GLU A 136 -23.42 -4.69 8.49
C GLU A 136 -22.76 -3.82 9.56
N ASP A 137 -21.53 -4.18 9.94
CA ASP A 137 -20.66 -3.38 10.80
C ASP A 137 -19.25 -3.26 10.18
N LEU A 138 -19.02 -2.14 9.52
CA LEU A 138 -17.79 -1.88 8.77
C LEU A 138 -16.52 -2.03 9.61
N LEU A 139 -16.46 -1.41 10.80
CA LEU A 139 -15.24 -1.41 11.62
C LEU A 139 -14.98 -2.79 12.20
N SER A 140 -16.02 -3.46 12.69
CA SER A 140 -15.94 -4.82 13.21
C SER A 140 -15.50 -5.83 12.13
N GLU A 141 -16.11 -5.78 10.94
CA GLU A 141 -15.80 -6.71 9.85
C GLU A 141 -14.38 -6.51 9.33
N VAL A 142 -13.99 -5.26 9.05
CA VAL A 142 -12.63 -4.94 8.56
C VAL A 142 -11.58 -5.25 9.63
N GLY A 143 -11.79 -4.81 10.86
CA GLY A 143 -10.86 -5.06 11.96
C GLY A 143 -10.77 -6.54 12.31
N GLY A 144 -11.88 -7.28 12.28
CA GLY A 144 -11.90 -8.74 12.47
C GLY A 144 -11.05 -9.47 11.45
N HIS A 145 -11.22 -9.13 10.16
CA HIS A 145 -10.45 -9.70 9.06
C HIS A 145 -8.93 -9.42 9.20
N LEU A 146 -8.56 -8.19 9.53
CA LEU A 146 -7.15 -7.81 9.69
C LEU A 146 -6.50 -8.53 10.88
N ARG A 147 -7.19 -8.63 12.03
CA ARG A 147 -6.69 -9.39 13.19
C ARG A 147 -6.52 -10.88 12.87
N GLU A 148 -7.49 -11.47 12.17
CA GLU A 148 -7.39 -12.87 11.75
C GLU A 148 -6.21 -13.11 10.78
N ALA A 149 -6.00 -12.22 9.81
CA ALA A 149 -4.86 -12.29 8.91
C ALA A 149 -3.52 -12.15 9.66
N ALA A 150 -3.43 -11.21 10.60
CA ALA A 150 -2.25 -11.04 11.45
C ALA A 150 -1.99 -12.26 12.33
N HIS A 151 -3.04 -12.91 12.88
CA HIS A 151 -2.88 -14.15 13.64
C HIS A 151 -2.38 -15.30 12.76
N ARG A 152 -2.86 -15.42 11.50
CA ARG A 152 -2.34 -16.42 10.56
C ARG A 152 -0.86 -16.19 10.25
N ALA A 153 -0.46 -14.94 10.02
CA ALA A 153 0.94 -14.58 9.81
C ALA A 153 1.82 -14.95 11.02
N GLN A 154 1.37 -14.64 12.25
CA GLN A 154 2.08 -15.01 13.47
C GLN A 154 2.16 -16.55 13.66
N ALA A 155 1.08 -17.27 13.34
CA ALA A 155 1.08 -18.73 13.39
C ALA A 155 2.07 -19.36 12.40
N ALA A 156 2.36 -18.70 11.27
CA ALA A 156 3.39 -19.07 10.32
C ALA A 156 4.81 -18.66 10.77
N GLY A 157 4.96 -17.94 11.88
CA GLY A 157 6.25 -17.55 12.46
C GLY A 157 6.67 -16.09 12.18
N VAL A 158 5.81 -15.26 11.59
CA VAL A 158 6.12 -13.83 11.41
C VAL A 158 6.08 -13.11 12.76
N ASP A 159 7.14 -12.37 13.08
CA ASP A 159 7.18 -11.57 14.28
C ASP A 159 6.08 -10.51 14.27
N ARG A 160 5.36 -10.36 15.39
CA ARG A 160 4.28 -9.39 15.52
C ARG A 160 4.69 -7.97 15.13
N GLU A 161 5.90 -7.57 15.48
CA GLU A 161 6.47 -6.24 15.22
C GLU A 161 6.76 -6.00 13.74
N SER A 162 6.83 -7.07 12.94
CA SER A 162 7.02 -7.03 11.50
C SER A 162 5.70 -6.97 10.71
N ILE A 163 4.54 -6.99 11.41
CA ILE A 163 3.22 -6.97 10.77
C ILE A 163 2.62 -5.57 10.81
N VAL A 164 2.21 -5.09 9.64
CA VAL A 164 1.44 -3.86 9.45
C VAL A 164 0.08 -4.22 8.85
N VAL A 165 -0.97 -3.51 9.23
CA VAL A 165 -2.32 -3.74 8.69
C VAL A 165 -2.80 -2.54 7.89
N ASP A 166 -3.55 -2.78 6.79
CA ASP A 166 -4.15 -1.73 5.94
C ASP A 166 -5.67 -1.96 5.83
N PRO A 167 -6.51 -1.01 6.22
CA PRO A 167 -7.97 -1.11 6.06
C PRO A 167 -8.42 -1.17 4.59
N GLY A 168 -7.55 -0.92 3.63
CA GLY A 168 -7.85 -0.99 2.20
C GLY A 168 -8.84 0.07 1.75
N ILE A 169 -8.52 1.34 1.97
CA ILE A 169 -9.36 2.47 1.53
C ILE A 169 -9.64 2.37 0.02
N GLY A 170 -10.93 2.31 -0.36
CA GLY A 170 -11.36 2.20 -1.75
C GLY A 170 -11.40 0.77 -2.31
N PHE A 171 -11.01 -0.26 -1.55
CA PHE A 171 -11.08 -1.66 -1.96
C PHE A 171 -12.35 -2.33 -1.44
N GLY A 172 -13.40 -2.38 -2.27
CA GLY A 172 -14.72 -2.90 -1.87
C GLY A 172 -15.39 -2.03 -0.80
N LYS A 173 -15.34 -0.71 -0.97
CA LYS A 173 -15.86 0.26 0.00
C LYS A 173 -16.47 1.47 -0.72
N THR A 174 -17.58 1.97 -0.19
CA THR A 174 -18.16 3.25 -0.64
C THR A 174 -17.31 4.44 -0.17
N ALA A 175 -17.53 5.62 -0.72
CA ALA A 175 -16.89 6.85 -0.25
C ALA A 175 -17.17 7.10 1.25
N ARG A 176 -18.41 6.84 1.70
CA ARG A 176 -18.80 6.96 3.11
C ARG A 176 -18.02 5.97 4.00
N ASP A 177 -17.84 4.73 3.54
CA ASP A 177 -17.09 3.73 4.28
C ASP A 177 -15.61 4.10 4.41
N CYS A 178 -15.01 4.68 3.35
CA CYS A 178 -13.65 5.18 3.40
C CYS A 178 -13.47 6.24 4.50
N TRP A 179 -14.39 7.21 4.61
CA TRP A 179 -14.35 8.21 5.66
C TRP A 179 -14.58 7.63 7.07
N ARG A 180 -15.50 6.66 7.21
CA ARG A 180 -15.72 5.96 8.48
C ARG A 180 -14.48 5.19 8.93
N LEU A 181 -13.79 4.51 8.01
CA LEU A 181 -12.53 3.82 8.31
C LEU A 181 -11.44 4.80 8.76
N LEU A 182 -11.28 5.93 8.05
CA LEU A 182 -10.31 6.96 8.45
C LEU A 182 -10.61 7.54 9.85
N ALA A 183 -11.87 7.67 10.22
CA ALA A 183 -12.28 8.14 11.53
C ALA A 183 -12.06 7.11 12.66
N GLY A 184 -12.14 5.82 12.35
CA GLY A 184 -12.03 4.71 13.32
C GLY A 184 -10.73 3.91 13.25
N LEU A 185 -9.64 4.46 12.70
CA LEU A 185 -8.39 3.72 12.50
C LEU A 185 -7.83 3.08 13.77
N SER A 186 -7.86 3.79 14.89
CA SER A 186 -7.35 3.30 16.17
C SER A 186 -8.10 2.08 16.73
N GLU A 187 -9.33 1.83 16.25
CA GLU A 187 -10.18 0.74 16.72
C GLU A 187 -10.04 -0.53 15.85
N LEU A 188 -9.49 -0.41 14.63
CA LEU A 188 -9.49 -1.49 13.65
C LEU A 188 -8.68 -2.71 14.08
N ALA A 189 -7.44 -2.52 14.49
CA ALA A 189 -6.55 -3.62 14.86
C ALA A 189 -5.60 -3.17 15.99
N PRO A 190 -6.09 -3.05 17.23
CA PRO A 190 -5.27 -2.59 18.34
C PRO A 190 -3.99 -3.42 18.50
N GLY A 191 -2.87 -2.72 18.58
CA GLY A 191 -1.57 -3.32 18.75
C GLY A 191 -0.82 -3.69 17.46
N TYR A 192 -1.35 -3.29 16.28
CA TYR A 192 -0.63 -3.32 15.00
C TYR A 192 -0.53 -1.92 14.43
N PRO A 193 0.62 -1.54 13.82
CA PRO A 193 0.72 -0.30 13.05
C PRO A 193 -0.26 -0.33 11.88
N VAL A 194 -0.90 0.82 11.60
CA VAL A 194 -1.87 0.94 10.50
C VAL A 194 -1.25 1.71 9.34
N LEU A 195 -1.25 1.10 8.16
CA LEU A 195 -0.94 1.76 6.89
C LEU A 195 -2.23 2.26 6.23
N VAL A 196 -2.20 3.46 5.65
CA VAL A 196 -3.33 4.04 4.92
C VAL A 196 -2.92 4.49 3.52
N GLY A 197 -3.46 3.84 2.50
CA GLY A 197 -3.31 4.21 1.10
C GLY A 197 -4.52 5.01 0.59
N HIS A 198 -4.54 6.32 0.82
CA HIS A 198 -5.69 7.21 0.50
C HIS A 198 -5.47 8.09 -0.74
N SER A 199 -4.22 8.23 -1.17
CA SER A 199 -3.76 9.25 -2.11
C SER A 199 -4.46 9.18 -3.47
N ARG A 200 -5.02 10.32 -3.91
CA ARG A 200 -5.66 10.55 -5.20
C ARG A 200 -6.88 9.65 -5.50
N LYS A 201 -7.39 8.89 -4.51
CA LYS A 201 -8.50 7.96 -4.67
C LYS A 201 -9.85 8.67 -4.92
N SER A 202 -10.79 7.96 -5.55
CA SER A 202 -12.08 8.51 -5.98
C SER A 202 -12.98 8.98 -4.84
N PHE A 203 -12.87 8.38 -3.65
CA PHE A 203 -13.67 8.80 -2.49
C PHE A 203 -13.40 10.25 -2.06
N LEU A 204 -12.24 10.81 -2.42
CA LEU A 204 -11.87 12.22 -2.18
C LEU A 204 -12.60 13.21 -3.08
N ASP A 205 -13.18 12.73 -4.17
CA ASP A 205 -13.99 13.50 -5.12
C ASP A 205 -15.18 12.65 -5.60
N PRO A 206 -16.19 12.43 -4.75
CA PRO A 206 -17.31 11.54 -5.07
C PRO A 206 -18.16 12.03 -6.25
N GLY A 207 -18.08 13.29 -6.61
CA GLY A 207 -18.70 13.85 -7.82
C GLY A 207 -17.94 13.53 -9.10
N GLY A 208 -16.71 12.99 -9.01
CA GLY A 208 -15.90 12.59 -10.17
C GLY A 208 -15.49 13.72 -11.11
N SER A 209 -15.54 14.97 -10.62
CA SER A 209 -15.31 16.16 -11.46
C SER A 209 -13.82 16.46 -11.68
N ARG A 210 -12.93 15.91 -10.81
CA ARG A 210 -11.50 16.19 -10.86
C ARG A 210 -10.70 14.95 -11.26
N PRO A 211 -9.72 15.08 -12.16
CA PRO A 211 -8.76 14.02 -12.41
C PRO A 211 -7.94 13.72 -11.14
N PRO A 212 -7.34 12.52 -11.01
CA PRO A 212 -6.54 12.16 -9.84
C PRO A 212 -5.41 13.14 -9.51
N SER A 213 -4.78 13.76 -10.52
CA SER A 213 -3.73 14.79 -10.37
C SER A 213 -4.19 16.03 -9.59
N ASP A 214 -5.46 16.39 -9.70
CA ASP A 214 -6.02 17.62 -9.11
C ASP A 214 -6.62 17.41 -7.70
N ARG A 215 -6.43 16.21 -7.12
CA ARG A 215 -6.97 15.86 -5.80
C ARG A 215 -5.95 16.07 -4.65
N LEU A 216 -4.86 16.81 -4.88
CA LEU A 216 -3.83 17.01 -3.86
C LEU A 216 -4.37 17.66 -2.58
N PRO A 217 -5.17 18.74 -2.59
CA PRO A 217 -5.69 19.33 -1.36
C PRO A 217 -6.52 18.35 -0.53
N GLN A 218 -7.40 17.58 -1.17
CA GLN A 218 -8.23 16.58 -0.51
C GLN A 218 -7.37 15.40 0.00
N THR A 219 -6.34 15.02 -0.76
CA THR A 219 -5.38 13.99 -0.37
C THR A 219 -4.63 14.38 0.90
N LEU A 220 -4.13 15.61 0.97
CA LEU A 220 -3.45 16.14 2.15
C LEU A 220 -4.38 16.19 3.37
N ALA A 221 -5.61 16.67 3.18
CA ALA A 221 -6.60 16.70 4.26
C ALA A 221 -6.89 15.30 4.80
N ALA A 222 -7.11 14.31 3.92
CA ALA A 222 -7.33 12.93 4.33
C ALA A 222 -6.08 12.31 5.01
N GLY A 223 -4.88 12.63 4.55
CA GLY A 223 -3.63 12.22 5.17
C GLY A 223 -3.45 12.75 6.58
N LEU A 224 -3.77 14.04 6.80
CA LEU A 224 -3.76 14.63 8.13
C LEU A 224 -4.78 13.95 9.07
N LEU A 225 -6.00 13.74 8.59
CA LEU A 225 -7.03 13.03 9.36
C LEU A 225 -6.62 11.60 9.69
N ALA A 226 -5.98 10.90 8.77
CA ALA A 226 -5.44 9.57 9.02
C ALA A 226 -4.36 9.60 10.11
N ALA A 227 -3.41 10.53 10.05
CA ALA A 227 -2.36 10.69 11.06
C ALA A 227 -2.95 11.02 12.45
N LEU A 228 -3.91 11.95 12.53
CA LEU A 228 -4.62 12.30 13.77
C LEU A 228 -5.36 11.12 14.38
N ASN A 229 -5.85 10.19 13.57
CA ASN A 229 -6.57 8.99 14.00
C ASN A 229 -5.70 7.74 14.15
N GLY A 230 -4.36 7.89 14.16
CA GLY A 230 -3.43 6.82 14.50
C GLY A 230 -2.85 6.03 13.33
N ALA A 231 -2.91 6.55 12.09
CA ALA A 231 -2.13 5.97 11.00
C ALA A 231 -0.62 6.08 11.30
N ALA A 232 0.09 4.94 11.25
CA ALA A 232 1.53 4.90 11.41
C ALA A 232 2.27 5.14 10.09
N ILE A 233 1.65 4.76 8.97
CA ILE A 233 2.23 4.83 7.62
C ILE A 233 1.20 5.43 6.66
N LEU A 234 1.60 6.42 5.86
CA LEU A 234 0.82 6.97 4.76
C LEU A 234 1.43 6.55 3.42
N ARG A 235 0.70 5.77 2.62
CA ARG A 235 1.10 5.38 1.27
C ARG A 235 0.57 6.39 0.26
N VAL A 236 1.48 7.16 -0.34
CA VAL A 236 1.13 8.36 -1.12
C VAL A 236 1.90 8.47 -2.43
N HIS A 237 1.37 9.25 -3.39
CA HIS A 237 2.05 9.63 -4.63
C HIS A 237 2.88 10.91 -4.45
N ASP A 238 2.34 11.88 -3.70
CA ASP A 238 2.89 13.23 -3.55
C ASP A 238 3.72 13.31 -2.25
N VAL A 239 4.93 12.71 -2.26
CA VAL A 239 5.77 12.53 -1.07
C VAL A 239 6.14 13.88 -0.45
N GLU A 240 6.75 14.80 -1.20
CA GLU A 240 7.21 16.09 -0.67
C GLU A 240 6.10 16.87 0.05
N ALA A 241 4.89 16.89 -0.55
CA ALA A 241 3.74 17.57 0.06
C ALA A 241 3.31 16.90 1.38
N HIS A 242 3.41 15.57 1.50
CA HIS A 242 3.09 14.85 2.73
C HIS A 242 4.18 14.99 3.79
N VAL A 243 5.45 15.05 3.42
CA VAL A 243 6.55 15.35 4.35
C VAL A 243 6.30 16.70 5.02
N ARG A 244 6.01 17.75 4.23
CA ARG A 244 5.69 19.09 4.75
C ARG A 244 4.44 19.12 5.64
N LEU A 245 3.41 18.33 5.27
CA LEU A 245 2.21 18.16 6.09
C LEU A 245 2.55 17.52 7.44
N LEU A 246 3.35 16.42 7.44
CA LEU A 246 3.74 15.72 8.66
C LEU A 246 4.68 16.54 9.54
N GLU A 247 5.53 17.39 8.97
CA GLU A 247 6.33 18.37 9.71
C GLU A 247 5.42 19.36 10.48
N ALA A 248 4.40 19.92 9.80
CA ALA A 248 3.42 20.78 10.45
C ALA A 248 2.62 20.06 11.54
N TYR A 249 2.24 18.81 11.29
CA TYR A 249 1.54 17.96 12.27
C TYR A 249 2.41 17.69 13.51
N ARG A 250 3.69 17.33 13.34
CA ARG A 250 4.64 17.13 14.45
C ARG A 250 4.79 18.42 15.29
N GLY A 251 4.88 19.57 14.63
CA GLY A 251 4.90 20.88 15.32
C GLY A 251 3.66 21.13 16.18
N TYR A 252 2.48 20.77 15.66
CA TYR A 252 1.22 20.86 16.39
C TYR A 252 1.17 19.89 17.58
N GLU A 253 1.54 18.62 17.41
CA GLU A 253 1.57 17.62 18.49
C GLU A 253 2.57 18.02 19.60
N GLY A 254 3.75 18.51 19.23
CA GLY A 254 4.75 18.98 20.19
C GLY A 254 4.29 20.21 21.02
N ALA A 255 3.32 20.98 20.52
CA ALA A 255 2.73 22.09 21.26
C ALA A 255 1.57 21.69 22.19
N ARG A 256 1.05 20.46 22.09
CA ARG A 256 -0.03 19.93 22.95
C ARG A 256 0.49 19.29 24.24
N GLY A 257 1.75 18.90 24.27
CA GLY A 257 2.40 18.27 25.43
C GLY A 257 3.09 19.26 26.28
#